data_6b68d827f26c613759d668bd801f45d7
#
_entry.id   6b68d827f26c613759d668bd801f45d7
#
_cell.length_a   1.000
_cell.length_b   1.000
_cell.length_c   1.000
_cell.angle_alpha   90.00
_cell.angle_beta   90.00
_cell.angle_gamma   90.00
#
_symmetry.space_group_name_H-M   'P 1'
#
loop_
_entity.id
_entity.type
_entity.pdbx_description
1 polymer ?
#
loop_
_entity_poly.entity_id
_entity_poly.type
_entity_poly.pdbx_seq_one_letter_code
_entity_poly.pdbx_strand_id
1 'polypeptide(L)'
;SLEQAQVWATGEVAGWPGVTAARARDLGNGYAAVAVSSDAKPLDPAARALVETLRAHRPDVPTWVTGQAAALVDLTGSIVQGAPYAGLLVVCATFLLLFLMTGSVVIPIKALALNVISLGASLGVLTWVFQDGHLASALGFTPVGAIESIIPPLAVAFGFGLSMDYELFLISRIAELHESGVENNRAVELGLQRSGRIITSAAALVVVVFAGFIAGKMLIIKEIGVALTVAVLLDATLVRMLLVPATMELLGEWNWWAPAPLRGWHGRHGIRE
;
A
#
# COMPACT_ATOMS: atom_id res chain seq x y z
N SER A 1 19.91 36.79 -11.22
CA SER A 1 19.27 37.80 -12.10
C SER A 1 18.58 37.13 -13.27
N LEU A 2 17.64 37.82 -13.90
CA LEU A 2 16.94 37.33 -15.12
C LEU A 2 17.95 36.96 -16.23
N GLU A 3 18.98 37.75 -16.41
CA GLU A 3 20.02 37.52 -17.43
C GLU A 3 20.77 36.19 -17.19
N GLN A 4 21.15 35.89 -15.94
CA GLN A 4 21.76 34.59 -15.58
C GLN A 4 20.80 33.41 -15.84
N ALA A 5 19.53 33.60 -15.49
CA ALA A 5 18.50 32.59 -15.74
C ALA A 5 18.30 32.34 -17.25
N GLN A 6 18.38 33.40 -18.07
CA GLN A 6 18.26 33.32 -19.50
C GLN A 6 19.47 32.62 -20.16
N VAL A 7 20.68 32.97 -19.72
CA VAL A 7 21.92 32.31 -20.20
C VAL A 7 21.89 30.81 -19.84
N TRP A 8 21.52 30.46 -18.63
CA TRP A 8 21.39 29.05 -18.20
C TRP A 8 20.32 28.30 -19.01
N ALA A 9 19.13 28.91 -19.18
CA ALA A 9 18.03 28.31 -19.93
C ALA A 9 18.37 28.01 -21.37
N THR A 10 18.97 29.00 -22.09
CA THR A 10 19.24 28.89 -23.52
C THR A 10 20.58 28.26 -23.82
N GLY A 11 21.59 28.47 -22.98
CA GLY A 11 22.96 27.97 -23.18
C GLY A 11 23.16 26.51 -22.73
N GLU A 12 22.48 26.08 -21.68
CA GLU A 12 22.66 24.74 -21.12
C GLU A 12 21.40 23.90 -21.26
N VAL A 13 20.30 24.32 -20.59
CA VAL A 13 19.08 23.48 -20.42
C VAL A 13 18.42 23.18 -21.77
N ALA A 14 18.38 24.12 -22.70
CA ALA A 14 17.73 23.92 -23.99
C ALA A 14 18.39 22.82 -24.85
N GLY A 15 19.65 22.49 -24.57
CA GLY A 15 20.40 21.43 -25.27
C GLY A 15 20.25 20.03 -24.64
N TRP A 16 19.56 19.91 -23.51
CA TRP A 16 19.47 18.63 -22.82
C TRP A 16 18.49 17.67 -23.51
N PRO A 17 18.75 16.35 -23.42
CA PRO A 17 17.85 15.35 -23.97
C PRO A 17 16.45 15.46 -23.35
N GLY A 18 15.43 15.44 -24.18
CA GLY A 18 14.03 15.52 -23.74
C GLY A 18 13.51 16.92 -23.43
N VAL A 19 14.32 17.96 -23.57
CA VAL A 19 13.88 19.36 -23.46
C VAL A 19 13.44 19.86 -24.82
N THR A 20 12.21 20.33 -24.93
CA THR A 20 11.67 20.94 -26.18
C THR A 20 11.75 22.45 -26.17
N ALA A 21 11.72 23.07 -25.01
CA ALA A 21 11.94 24.51 -24.84
C ALA A 21 12.39 24.83 -23.41
N ALA A 22 13.24 25.84 -23.26
CA ALA A 22 13.61 26.43 -21.99
C ALA A 22 13.52 27.97 -22.11
N ARG A 23 12.75 28.61 -21.22
CA ARG A 23 12.51 30.07 -21.25
C ARG A 23 12.59 30.63 -19.84
N ALA A 24 13.40 31.69 -19.69
CA ALA A 24 13.45 32.46 -18.46
C ALA A 24 12.36 33.54 -18.42
N ARG A 25 11.80 33.77 -17.25
CA ARG A 25 10.82 34.82 -16.97
C ARG A 25 11.17 35.49 -15.65
N ASP A 26 11.08 36.81 -15.61
CA ASP A 26 11.18 37.57 -14.37
C ASP A 26 9.90 37.41 -13.53
N LEU A 27 10.07 37.11 -12.26
CA LEU A 27 8.97 37.02 -11.25
C LEU A 27 8.93 38.26 -10.33
N GLY A 28 9.88 39.20 -10.52
CA GLY A 28 10.04 40.34 -9.62
C GLY A 28 10.80 40.00 -8.34
N ASN A 29 11.11 41.01 -7.54
CA ASN A 29 11.81 40.89 -6.24
C ASN A 29 13.14 40.10 -6.30
N GLY A 30 13.83 40.12 -7.45
CA GLY A 30 15.11 39.40 -7.62
C GLY A 30 14.96 37.91 -7.93
N TYR A 31 13.75 37.40 -8.16
CA TYR A 31 13.50 36.03 -8.59
C TYR A 31 13.27 35.91 -10.07
N ALA A 32 13.76 34.83 -10.65
CA ALA A 32 13.48 34.46 -12.05
C ALA A 32 13.02 32.98 -12.08
N ALA A 33 12.06 32.67 -12.94
CA ALA A 33 11.66 31.30 -13.25
C ALA A 33 12.18 30.87 -14.60
N VAL A 34 12.69 29.63 -14.70
CA VAL A 34 13.01 28.99 -15.98
C VAL A 34 11.95 27.93 -16.22
N ALA A 35 11.08 28.18 -17.21
CA ALA A 35 10.10 27.19 -17.64
C ALA A 35 10.76 26.21 -18.60
N VAL A 36 10.83 24.94 -18.23
CA VAL A 36 11.37 23.85 -19.04
C VAL A 36 10.21 23.01 -19.53
N SER A 37 10.08 22.87 -20.85
CA SER A 37 9.06 22.05 -21.50
C SER A 37 9.67 20.76 -22.01
N SER A 38 8.92 19.68 -21.91
CA SER A 38 9.30 18.35 -22.39
C SER A 38 8.08 17.66 -23.02
N ASP A 39 8.29 16.77 -23.98
CA ASP A 39 7.23 15.93 -24.57
C ASP A 39 6.88 14.73 -23.67
N ALA A 40 7.71 14.44 -22.67
CA ALA A 40 7.48 13.37 -21.72
C ALA A 40 6.29 13.70 -20.81
N LYS A 41 5.40 12.73 -20.60
CA LYS A 41 4.33 12.87 -19.62
C LYS A 41 4.90 12.85 -18.20
N PRO A 42 4.23 13.48 -17.21
CA PRO A 42 4.74 13.58 -15.83
C PRO A 42 5.10 12.26 -15.15
N LEU A 43 4.40 11.17 -15.51
CA LEU A 43 4.66 9.82 -14.97
C LEU A 43 5.75 9.05 -15.75
N ASP A 44 6.20 9.54 -16.89
CA ASP A 44 7.20 8.86 -17.70
C ASP A 44 8.57 8.84 -17.02
N PRO A 45 9.36 7.77 -17.13
CA PRO A 45 10.73 7.72 -16.63
C PRO A 45 11.62 8.85 -17.17
N ALA A 46 11.38 9.31 -18.41
CA ALA A 46 12.10 10.42 -19.02
C ALA A 46 11.87 11.75 -18.29
N ALA A 47 10.63 12.02 -17.84
CA ALA A 47 10.32 13.23 -17.06
C ALA A 47 11.01 13.19 -15.69
N ARG A 48 11.08 12.01 -15.05
CA ARG A 48 11.81 11.81 -13.81
C ARG A 48 13.31 12.07 -13.99
N ALA A 49 13.92 11.47 -15.02
CA ALA A 49 15.33 11.66 -15.33
C ALA A 49 15.66 13.13 -15.60
N LEU A 50 14.78 13.86 -16.29
CA LEU A 50 14.94 15.30 -16.52
C LEU A 50 14.92 16.10 -15.21
N VAL A 51 14.01 15.78 -14.28
CA VAL A 51 13.96 16.43 -12.95
C VAL A 51 15.25 16.16 -12.16
N GLU A 52 15.74 14.91 -12.17
CA GLU A 52 17.01 14.54 -11.52
C GLU A 52 18.20 15.28 -12.14
N THR A 53 18.25 15.40 -13.47
CA THR A 53 19.28 16.15 -14.19
C THR A 53 19.23 17.64 -13.85
N LEU A 54 18.04 18.25 -13.84
CA LEU A 54 17.85 19.65 -13.43
C LEU A 54 18.33 19.91 -11.99
N ARG A 55 18.13 18.94 -11.10
CA ARG A 55 18.58 19.04 -9.71
C ARG A 55 20.08 18.84 -9.53
N ALA A 56 20.69 18.02 -10.36
CA ALA A 56 22.14 17.77 -10.34
C ALA A 56 22.96 18.94 -10.94
N HIS A 57 22.41 19.63 -11.94
CA HIS A 57 23.10 20.71 -12.68
C HIS A 57 22.50 22.08 -12.38
N ARG A 58 22.27 22.39 -11.09
CA ARG A 58 21.76 23.69 -10.67
C ARG A 58 22.86 24.78 -10.86
N PRO A 59 22.48 26.01 -11.23
CA PRO A 59 23.40 27.12 -11.18
C PRO A 59 23.82 27.43 -9.73
N ASP A 60 24.94 28.16 -9.56
CA ASP A 60 25.50 28.55 -8.25
C ASP A 60 24.66 29.61 -7.49
N VAL A 61 23.34 29.55 -7.63
CA VAL A 61 22.38 30.39 -6.95
C VAL A 61 21.30 29.52 -6.32
N PRO A 62 20.66 29.95 -5.23
CA PRO A 62 19.56 29.21 -4.64
C PRO A 62 18.48 28.93 -5.69
N THR A 63 18.30 27.64 -6.01
CA THR A 63 17.43 27.20 -7.10
C THR A 63 16.54 26.07 -6.62
N TRP A 64 15.25 26.15 -6.93
CA TRP A 64 14.25 25.14 -6.65
C TRP A 64 13.69 24.59 -7.96
N VAL A 65 13.60 23.28 -8.08
CA VAL A 65 12.96 22.60 -9.22
C VAL A 65 11.56 22.22 -8.79
N THR A 66 10.56 22.73 -9.49
CA THR A 66 9.13 22.52 -9.21
C THR A 66 8.37 22.12 -10.47
N GLY A 67 7.10 21.84 -10.37
CA GLY A 67 6.24 21.38 -11.45
C GLY A 67 5.72 19.98 -11.18
N GLN A 68 4.80 19.50 -12.03
CA GLN A 68 4.10 18.24 -11.79
C GLN A 68 5.04 17.03 -11.70
N ALA A 69 6.00 16.93 -12.61
CA ALA A 69 6.98 15.83 -12.58
C ALA A 69 7.88 15.89 -11.33
N ALA A 70 8.32 17.09 -10.92
CA ALA A 70 9.12 17.25 -9.71
C ALA A 70 8.33 16.90 -8.45
N ALA A 71 7.07 17.31 -8.35
CA ALA A 71 6.18 16.95 -7.25
C ALA A 71 5.96 15.43 -7.14
N LEU A 72 5.81 14.74 -8.27
CA LEU A 72 5.69 13.27 -8.30
C LEU A 72 6.99 12.58 -7.86
N VAL A 73 8.16 13.08 -8.27
CA VAL A 73 9.46 12.58 -7.82
C VAL A 73 9.59 12.73 -6.30
N ASP A 74 9.24 13.89 -5.76
CA ASP A 74 9.32 14.17 -4.32
C ASP A 74 8.32 13.34 -3.51
N LEU A 75 7.08 13.21 -4.00
CA LEU A 75 6.07 12.36 -3.39
C LEU A 75 6.52 10.90 -3.35
N THR A 76 6.96 10.35 -4.48
CA THR A 76 7.43 8.97 -4.57
C THR A 76 8.66 8.76 -3.66
N GLY A 77 9.60 9.69 -3.67
CA GLY A 77 10.77 9.66 -2.80
C GLY A 77 10.40 9.66 -1.31
N SER A 78 9.46 10.51 -0.92
CA SER A 78 8.96 10.57 0.46
C SER A 78 8.25 9.28 0.89
N ILE A 79 7.44 8.70 -0.01
CA ILE A 79 6.78 7.41 0.24
C ILE A 79 7.83 6.30 0.43
N VAL A 80 8.79 6.17 -0.48
CA VAL A 80 9.83 5.13 -0.43
C VAL A 80 10.68 5.27 0.84
N GLN A 81 11.02 6.49 1.25
CA GLN A 81 11.77 6.73 2.49
C GLN A 81 10.94 6.46 3.75
N GLY A 82 9.66 6.82 3.76
CA GLY A 82 8.77 6.66 4.89
C GLY A 82 8.21 5.24 5.06
N ALA A 83 8.01 4.50 3.95
CA ALA A 83 7.37 3.19 3.95
C ALA A 83 8.03 2.16 4.90
N PRO A 84 9.36 2.04 5.01
CA PRO A 84 9.98 1.09 5.94
C PRO A 84 9.63 1.40 7.42
N TYR A 85 9.61 2.66 7.80
CA TYR A 85 9.28 3.09 9.17
C TYR A 85 7.80 2.86 9.47
N ALA A 86 6.91 3.22 8.55
CA ALA A 86 5.48 2.95 8.67
C ALA A 86 5.21 1.44 8.74
N GLY A 87 5.85 0.65 7.86
CA GLY A 87 5.74 -0.79 7.85
C GLY A 87 6.22 -1.42 9.16
N LEU A 88 7.38 -1.01 9.67
CA LEU A 88 7.89 -1.50 10.95
C LEU A 88 6.94 -1.19 12.10
N LEU A 89 6.41 0.05 12.16
CA LEU A 89 5.45 0.45 13.18
C LEU A 89 4.19 -0.42 13.13
N VAL A 90 3.63 -0.64 11.93
CA VAL A 90 2.44 -1.47 11.73
C VAL A 90 2.72 -2.93 12.13
N VAL A 91 3.85 -3.50 11.72
CA VAL A 91 4.26 -4.86 12.09
C VAL A 91 4.39 -4.99 13.60
N CYS A 92 5.09 -4.06 14.26
CA CYS A 92 5.27 -4.08 15.72
C CYS A 92 3.94 -3.92 16.46
N ALA A 93 3.08 -2.98 16.04
CA ALA A 93 1.78 -2.76 16.66
C ALA A 93 0.86 -3.99 16.51
N THR A 94 0.77 -4.56 15.30
CA THR A 94 -0.01 -5.76 15.02
C THR A 94 0.50 -6.95 15.81
N PHE A 95 1.82 -7.15 15.83
CA PHE A 95 2.45 -8.22 16.60
C PHE A 95 2.10 -8.08 18.08
N LEU A 96 2.25 -6.88 18.64
CA LEU A 96 1.96 -6.62 20.05
C LEU A 96 0.49 -6.86 20.39
N LEU A 97 -0.44 -6.35 19.57
CA LEU A 97 -1.88 -6.52 19.80
C LEU A 97 -2.30 -7.99 19.75
N LEU A 98 -1.90 -8.72 18.70
CA LEU A 98 -2.21 -10.14 18.58
C LEU A 98 -1.53 -10.96 19.68
N PHE A 99 -0.30 -10.64 20.07
CA PHE A 99 0.39 -11.29 21.17
C PHE A 99 -0.30 -11.03 22.51
N LEU A 100 -0.73 -9.79 22.78
CA LEU A 100 -1.46 -9.45 24.01
C LEU A 100 -2.82 -10.18 24.11
N MET A 101 -3.46 -10.41 22.98
CA MET A 101 -4.76 -11.09 22.90
C MET A 101 -4.62 -12.62 22.99
N THR A 102 -3.60 -13.21 22.35
CA THR A 102 -3.51 -14.67 22.20
C THR A 102 -2.43 -15.34 23.07
N GLY A 103 -1.47 -14.56 23.58
CA GLY A 103 -0.29 -15.10 24.25
C GLY A 103 0.66 -15.89 23.35
N SER A 104 0.45 -15.88 22.04
CA SER A 104 1.22 -16.61 21.05
C SER A 104 2.12 -15.70 20.22
N VAL A 105 3.30 -16.19 19.86
CA VAL A 105 4.20 -15.55 18.88
C VAL A 105 3.90 -16.05 17.47
N VAL A 106 3.39 -17.26 17.32
CA VAL A 106 3.15 -17.89 16.01
C VAL A 106 1.98 -17.24 15.29
N ILE A 107 0.88 -16.94 16.02
CA ILE A 107 -0.32 -16.31 15.44
C ILE A 107 0.02 -14.96 14.77
N PRO A 108 0.68 -14.00 15.43
CA PRO A 108 1.06 -12.74 14.79
C PRO A 108 1.94 -12.91 13.55
N ILE A 109 2.94 -13.80 13.61
CA ILE A 109 3.85 -14.05 12.48
C ILE A 109 3.06 -14.60 11.28
N LYS A 110 2.20 -15.58 11.52
CA LYS A 110 1.34 -16.16 10.49
C LYS A 110 0.40 -15.11 9.89
N ALA A 111 -0.27 -14.33 10.72
CA ALA A 111 -1.17 -13.26 10.30
C ALA A 111 -0.48 -12.25 9.39
N LEU A 112 0.68 -11.75 9.79
CA LEU A 112 1.49 -10.83 8.99
C LEU A 112 1.94 -11.46 7.67
N ALA A 113 2.38 -12.72 7.68
CA ALA A 113 2.80 -13.42 6.46
C ALA A 113 1.64 -13.58 5.46
N LEU A 114 0.47 -13.98 5.92
CA LEU A 114 -0.73 -14.12 5.08
C LEU A 114 -1.20 -12.78 4.52
N ASN A 115 -1.12 -11.71 5.31
CA ASN A 115 -1.42 -10.35 4.86
C ASN A 115 -0.46 -9.89 3.75
N VAL A 116 0.85 -10.12 3.90
CA VAL A 116 1.85 -9.79 2.86
C VAL A 116 1.51 -10.51 1.55
N ILE A 117 1.14 -11.79 1.61
CA ILE A 117 0.75 -12.57 0.42
C ILE A 117 -0.51 -11.97 -0.22
N SER A 118 -1.54 -11.67 0.56
CA SER A 118 -2.80 -11.11 0.07
C SER A 118 -2.62 -9.75 -0.58
N LEU A 119 -1.90 -8.85 0.11
CA LEU A 119 -1.62 -7.51 -0.40
C LEU A 119 -0.70 -7.54 -1.63
N GLY A 120 0.31 -8.42 -1.62
CA GLY A 120 1.19 -8.64 -2.77
C GLY A 120 0.41 -9.11 -4.00
N ALA A 121 -0.50 -10.06 -3.82
CA ALA A 121 -1.37 -10.53 -4.90
C ALA A 121 -2.31 -9.41 -5.41
N SER A 122 -2.88 -8.61 -4.51
CA SER A 122 -3.72 -7.46 -4.88
C SER A 122 -2.95 -6.41 -5.68
N LEU A 123 -1.73 -6.06 -5.25
CA LEU A 123 -0.84 -5.15 -5.99
C LEU A 123 -0.41 -5.75 -7.33
N GLY A 124 -0.19 -7.06 -7.39
CA GLY A 124 0.09 -7.77 -8.65
C GLY A 124 -1.05 -7.65 -9.65
N VAL A 125 -2.30 -7.82 -9.21
CA VAL A 125 -3.49 -7.61 -10.05
C VAL A 125 -3.60 -6.15 -10.49
N LEU A 126 -3.34 -5.20 -9.59
CA LEU A 126 -3.35 -3.77 -9.93
C LEU A 126 -2.35 -3.45 -11.04
N THR A 127 -1.12 -3.96 -10.93
CA THR A 127 -0.07 -3.80 -11.95
C THR A 127 -0.49 -4.45 -13.26
N TRP A 128 -0.94 -5.69 -13.22
CA TRP A 128 -1.38 -6.43 -14.40
C TRP A 128 -2.53 -5.74 -15.15
N VAL A 129 -3.49 -5.16 -14.42
CA VAL A 129 -4.62 -4.46 -15.04
C VAL A 129 -4.20 -3.10 -15.60
N PHE A 130 -3.60 -2.23 -14.78
CA PHE A 130 -3.44 -0.82 -15.14
C PHE A 130 -2.10 -0.48 -15.77
N GLN A 131 -1.01 -1.08 -15.30
CA GLN A 131 0.32 -0.83 -15.88
C GLN A 131 0.51 -1.61 -17.18
N ASP A 132 0.15 -2.92 -17.19
CA ASP A 132 0.28 -3.75 -18.38
C ASP A 132 -0.91 -3.59 -19.34
N GLY A 133 -1.98 -2.92 -18.90
CA GLY A 133 -3.14 -2.56 -19.72
C GLY A 133 -4.14 -3.68 -19.97
N HIS A 134 -4.07 -4.79 -19.20
CA HIS A 134 -5.05 -5.87 -19.33
C HIS A 134 -6.44 -5.41 -18.87
N LEU A 135 -7.49 -5.94 -19.50
CA LEU A 135 -8.88 -5.57 -19.25
C LEU A 135 -9.24 -4.09 -19.53
N ALA A 136 -8.36 -3.32 -20.15
CA ALA A 136 -8.59 -1.89 -20.42
C ALA A 136 -9.90 -1.62 -21.16
N SER A 137 -10.21 -2.41 -22.18
CA SER A 137 -11.47 -2.29 -22.95
C SER A 137 -12.71 -2.64 -22.10
N ALA A 138 -12.61 -3.65 -21.23
CA ALA A 138 -13.71 -4.08 -20.37
C ALA A 138 -13.99 -3.06 -19.24
N LEU A 139 -12.95 -2.46 -18.70
CA LEU A 139 -13.03 -1.45 -17.65
C LEU A 139 -13.19 -0.03 -18.20
N GLY A 140 -13.11 0.17 -19.51
CA GLY A 140 -13.30 1.46 -20.16
C GLY A 140 -12.27 2.51 -19.77
N PHE A 141 -10.96 2.18 -19.86
CA PHE A 141 -9.87 3.15 -19.64
C PHE A 141 -8.80 3.02 -20.75
N THR A 142 -7.96 4.04 -20.88
CA THR A 142 -6.80 4.01 -21.77
C THR A 142 -5.56 3.74 -20.94
N PRO A 143 -4.80 2.66 -21.22
CA PRO A 143 -3.57 2.36 -20.49
C PRO A 143 -2.55 3.49 -20.65
N VAL A 144 -1.97 3.91 -19.53
CA VAL A 144 -0.90 4.92 -19.53
C VAL A 144 0.48 4.30 -19.24
N GLY A 145 0.54 2.98 -19.02
CA GLY A 145 1.78 2.24 -18.73
C GLY A 145 2.34 2.49 -17.32
N ALA A 146 1.57 3.12 -16.45
CA ALA A 146 1.97 3.43 -15.09
C ALA A 146 0.75 3.46 -14.16
N ILE A 147 0.99 3.26 -12.87
CA ILE A 147 0.01 3.40 -11.80
C ILE A 147 0.29 4.72 -11.08
N GLU A 148 -0.77 5.43 -10.68
CA GLU A 148 -0.64 6.65 -9.89
C GLU A 148 0.10 6.36 -8.57
N SER A 149 1.16 7.12 -8.27
CA SER A 149 2.13 6.84 -7.19
C SER A 149 1.51 6.73 -5.81
N ILE A 150 0.35 7.36 -5.57
CA ILE A 150 -0.37 7.31 -4.29
C ILE A 150 -1.18 6.03 -4.10
N ILE A 151 -1.54 5.31 -5.18
CA ILE A 151 -2.47 4.17 -5.12
C ILE A 151 -1.87 2.95 -4.41
N PRO A 152 -0.64 2.50 -4.70
CA PRO A 152 -0.08 1.34 -4.01
C PRO A 152 -0.01 1.51 -2.48
N PRO A 153 0.53 2.61 -1.92
CA PRO A 153 0.55 2.79 -0.46
C PRO A 153 -0.85 2.92 0.14
N LEU A 154 -1.79 3.55 -0.57
CA LEU A 154 -3.19 3.64 -0.15
C LEU A 154 -3.83 2.24 -0.10
N ALA A 155 -3.66 1.44 -1.15
CA ALA A 155 -4.19 0.08 -1.24
C ALA A 155 -3.63 -0.81 -0.11
N VAL A 156 -2.32 -0.68 0.18
CA VAL A 156 -1.68 -1.40 1.30
C VAL A 156 -2.25 -0.95 2.63
N ALA A 157 -2.36 0.36 2.89
CA ALA A 157 -2.85 0.87 4.16
C ALA A 157 -4.31 0.46 4.44
N PHE A 158 -5.21 0.66 3.48
CA PHE A 158 -6.61 0.27 3.63
C PHE A 158 -6.81 -1.25 3.60
N GLY A 159 -6.15 -1.95 2.67
CA GLY A 159 -6.24 -3.40 2.56
C GLY A 159 -5.74 -4.08 3.83
N PHE A 160 -4.60 -3.64 4.38
CA PHE A 160 -4.07 -4.14 5.64
C PHE A 160 -5.03 -3.87 6.80
N GLY A 161 -5.51 -2.63 6.95
CA GLY A 161 -6.43 -2.27 8.03
C GLY A 161 -7.70 -3.11 8.02
N LEU A 162 -8.38 -3.19 6.86
CA LEU A 162 -9.58 -4.01 6.69
C LEU A 162 -9.33 -5.50 6.97
N SER A 163 -8.20 -6.03 6.49
CA SER A 163 -7.84 -7.43 6.74
C SER A 163 -7.61 -7.68 8.23
N MET A 164 -6.86 -6.81 8.91
CA MET A 164 -6.54 -6.99 10.33
C MET A 164 -7.78 -6.92 11.23
N ASP A 165 -8.70 -5.99 10.99
CA ASP A 165 -9.92 -5.86 11.79
C ASP A 165 -10.73 -7.17 11.83
N TYR A 166 -10.88 -7.80 10.67
CA TYR A 166 -11.59 -9.08 10.59
C TYR A 166 -10.75 -10.25 11.11
N GLU A 167 -9.43 -10.22 10.95
CA GLU A 167 -8.55 -11.28 11.47
C GLU A 167 -8.55 -11.28 13.00
N LEU A 168 -8.45 -10.11 13.63
CA LEU A 168 -8.58 -9.96 15.07
C LEU A 168 -9.88 -10.56 15.57
N PHE A 169 -11.01 -10.27 14.89
CA PHE A 169 -12.32 -10.81 15.27
C PHE A 169 -12.40 -12.34 15.18
N LEU A 170 -11.82 -12.94 14.11
CA LEU A 170 -11.80 -14.39 13.95
C LEU A 170 -10.89 -15.05 14.99
N ILE A 171 -9.67 -14.53 15.15
CA ILE A 171 -8.69 -15.10 16.07
C ILE A 171 -9.12 -14.96 17.53
N SER A 172 -9.78 -13.84 17.94
CA SER A 172 -10.32 -13.72 19.29
C SER A 172 -11.34 -14.82 19.62
N ARG A 173 -12.23 -15.13 18.67
CA ARG A 173 -13.21 -16.21 18.84
C ARG A 173 -12.58 -17.59 18.92
N ILE A 174 -11.54 -17.85 18.13
CA ILE A 174 -10.82 -19.13 18.20
C ILE A 174 -10.05 -19.24 19.51
N ALA A 175 -9.39 -18.15 19.95
CA ALA A 175 -8.66 -18.10 21.21
C ALA A 175 -9.58 -18.35 22.41
N GLU A 176 -10.73 -17.69 22.48
CA GLU A 176 -11.74 -17.88 23.52
C GLU A 176 -12.18 -19.37 23.64
N LEU A 177 -12.44 -20.02 22.49
CA LEU A 177 -12.81 -21.42 22.45
C LEU A 177 -11.68 -22.34 22.93
N HIS A 178 -10.44 -22.05 22.50
CA HIS A 178 -9.27 -22.81 22.90
C HIS A 178 -8.98 -22.65 24.41
N GLU A 179 -9.06 -21.45 24.95
CA GLU A 179 -8.91 -21.19 26.39
C GLU A 179 -9.98 -21.87 27.25
N SER A 180 -11.18 -22.03 26.68
CA SER A 180 -12.25 -22.82 27.35
C SER A 180 -12.03 -24.35 27.34
N GLY A 181 -10.89 -24.80 26.77
CA GLY A 181 -10.51 -26.23 26.75
C GLY A 181 -10.97 -26.98 25.50
N VAL A 182 -11.44 -26.28 24.45
CA VAL A 182 -11.77 -26.89 23.15
C VAL A 182 -10.47 -27.19 22.40
N GLU A 183 -10.35 -28.39 21.83
CA GLU A 183 -9.23 -28.78 20.98
C GLU A 183 -9.02 -27.80 19.81
N ASN A 184 -7.76 -27.53 19.44
CA ASN A 184 -7.39 -26.54 18.43
C ASN A 184 -8.23 -26.63 17.13
N ASN A 185 -8.33 -27.81 16.52
CA ASN A 185 -9.03 -27.99 15.24
C ASN A 185 -10.54 -27.71 15.39
N ARG A 186 -11.12 -28.12 16.50
CA ARG A 186 -12.53 -27.87 16.80
C ARG A 186 -12.79 -26.39 17.13
N ALA A 187 -11.86 -25.73 17.80
CA ALA A 187 -11.94 -24.30 18.06
C ALA A 187 -11.89 -23.48 16.77
N VAL A 188 -11.03 -23.85 15.82
CA VAL A 188 -10.95 -23.24 14.49
C VAL A 188 -12.26 -23.42 13.71
N GLU A 189 -12.78 -24.64 13.65
CA GLU A 189 -14.04 -24.93 12.98
C GLU A 189 -15.22 -24.12 13.57
N LEU A 190 -15.39 -24.13 14.87
CA LEU A 190 -16.47 -23.41 15.54
C LEU A 190 -16.30 -21.89 15.46
N GLY A 191 -15.06 -21.38 15.56
CA GLY A 191 -14.75 -19.97 15.38
C GLY A 191 -15.13 -19.51 13.98
N LEU A 192 -14.79 -20.28 12.95
CA LEU A 192 -15.14 -19.99 11.58
C LEU A 192 -16.66 -20.05 11.33
N GLN A 193 -17.35 -21.07 11.87
CA GLN A 193 -18.81 -21.18 11.75
C GLN A 193 -19.54 -19.97 12.37
N ARG A 194 -19.11 -19.52 13.54
CA ARG A 194 -19.74 -18.40 14.26
C ARG A 194 -19.44 -17.04 13.63
N SER A 195 -18.22 -16.85 13.14
CA SER A 195 -17.73 -15.57 12.61
C SER A 195 -17.91 -15.44 11.10
N GLY A 196 -17.86 -16.53 10.34
CA GLY A 196 -17.79 -16.54 8.89
C GLY A 196 -18.94 -15.79 8.21
N ARG A 197 -20.18 -15.93 8.71
CA ARG A 197 -21.34 -15.23 8.15
C ARG A 197 -21.24 -13.70 8.31
N ILE A 198 -20.75 -13.23 9.45
CA ILE A 198 -20.58 -11.79 9.71
C ILE A 198 -19.46 -11.25 8.81
N ILE A 199 -18.34 -11.96 8.75
CA ILE A 199 -17.18 -11.58 7.95
C ILE A 199 -17.54 -11.52 6.47
N THR A 200 -18.21 -12.54 5.92
CA THR A 200 -18.57 -12.57 4.50
C THR A 200 -19.60 -11.52 4.13
N SER A 201 -20.59 -11.26 4.98
CA SER A 201 -21.58 -10.20 4.72
C SER A 201 -20.94 -8.81 4.76
N ALA A 202 -20.06 -8.54 5.72
CA ALA A 202 -19.33 -7.28 5.80
C ALA A 202 -18.36 -7.11 4.62
N ALA A 203 -17.60 -8.15 4.24
CA ALA A 203 -16.74 -8.12 3.08
C ALA A 203 -17.53 -7.89 1.77
N ALA A 204 -18.70 -8.53 1.63
CA ALA A 204 -19.57 -8.31 0.47
C ALA A 204 -20.03 -6.86 0.36
N LEU A 205 -20.40 -6.21 1.47
CA LEU A 205 -20.76 -4.79 1.47
C LEU A 205 -19.58 -3.90 1.01
N VAL A 206 -18.40 -4.15 1.55
CA VAL A 206 -17.19 -3.40 1.20
C VAL A 206 -16.82 -3.61 -0.27
N VAL A 207 -16.90 -4.84 -0.77
CA VAL A 207 -16.68 -5.18 -2.19
C VAL A 207 -17.66 -4.43 -3.09
N VAL A 208 -18.94 -4.38 -2.75
CA VAL A 208 -19.96 -3.65 -3.54
C VAL A 208 -19.62 -2.15 -3.59
N VAL A 209 -19.20 -1.55 -2.48
CA VAL A 209 -18.82 -0.14 -2.44
C VAL A 209 -17.60 0.14 -3.33
N PHE A 210 -16.54 -0.65 -3.20
CA PHE A 210 -15.34 -0.45 -4.01
C PHE A 210 -15.53 -0.83 -5.47
N ALA A 211 -16.34 -1.86 -5.76
CA ALA A 211 -16.73 -2.19 -7.14
C ALA A 211 -17.50 -1.03 -7.80
N GLY A 212 -18.27 -0.27 -7.03
CA GLY A 212 -18.90 0.96 -7.51
C GLY A 212 -17.90 2.00 -8.02
N PHE A 213 -16.71 2.09 -7.43
CA PHE A 213 -15.64 2.99 -7.89
C PHE A 213 -15.08 2.58 -9.26
N ILE A 214 -15.10 1.28 -9.59
CA ILE A 214 -14.66 0.77 -10.90
C ILE A 214 -15.54 1.34 -12.04
N ALA A 215 -16.81 1.61 -11.77
CA ALA A 215 -17.71 2.24 -12.73
C ALA A 215 -17.43 3.75 -12.94
N GLY A 216 -16.59 4.37 -12.10
CA GLY A 216 -16.20 5.77 -12.23
C GLY A 216 -15.50 6.09 -13.55
N LYS A 217 -15.46 7.35 -13.95
CA LYS A 217 -14.78 7.79 -15.17
C LYS A 217 -13.32 8.14 -14.99
N MET A 218 -12.90 8.50 -13.77
CA MET A 218 -11.52 8.87 -13.46
C MET A 218 -10.66 7.62 -13.25
N LEU A 219 -9.49 7.56 -13.88
CA LEU A 219 -8.57 6.43 -13.81
C LEU A 219 -8.16 6.12 -12.36
N ILE A 220 -7.77 7.14 -11.61
CA ILE A 220 -7.37 7.02 -10.20
C ILE A 220 -8.45 6.36 -9.32
N ILE A 221 -9.73 6.68 -9.55
CA ILE A 221 -10.86 6.08 -8.82
C ILE A 221 -11.04 4.62 -9.21
N LYS A 222 -10.85 4.27 -10.48
CA LYS A 222 -10.87 2.88 -10.95
C LYS A 222 -9.73 2.06 -10.34
N GLU A 223 -8.51 2.62 -10.28
CA GLU A 223 -7.34 1.99 -9.66
C GLU A 223 -7.61 1.65 -8.18
N ILE A 224 -8.12 2.62 -7.41
CA ILE A 224 -8.53 2.40 -6.02
C ILE A 224 -9.61 1.32 -5.93
N GLY A 225 -10.65 1.43 -6.77
CA GLY A 225 -11.76 0.49 -6.81
C GLY A 225 -11.29 -0.95 -7.05
N VAL A 226 -10.47 -1.18 -8.06
CA VAL A 226 -9.92 -2.51 -8.37
C VAL A 226 -9.01 -2.99 -7.27
N ALA A 227 -8.04 -2.18 -6.82
CA ALA A 227 -7.08 -2.56 -5.79
C ALA A 227 -7.78 -3.03 -4.50
N LEU A 228 -8.73 -2.23 -3.99
CA LEU A 228 -9.42 -2.55 -2.73
C LEU A 228 -10.47 -3.66 -2.89
N THR A 229 -11.16 -3.73 -4.03
CA THR A 229 -12.08 -4.84 -4.31
C THR A 229 -11.32 -6.17 -4.31
N VAL A 230 -10.19 -6.24 -5.03
CA VAL A 230 -9.37 -7.46 -5.12
C VAL A 230 -8.76 -7.80 -3.76
N ALA A 231 -8.22 -6.81 -3.03
CA ALA A 231 -7.67 -7.02 -1.70
C ALA A 231 -8.68 -7.66 -0.75
N VAL A 232 -9.89 -7.10 -0.67
CA VAL A 232 -10.95 -7.61 0.21
C VAL A 232 -11.46 -8.97 -0.25
N LEU A 233 -11.62 -9.20 -1.55
CA LEU A 233 -12.03 -10.50 -2.08
C LEU A 233 -11.01 -11.59 -1.77
N LEU A 234 -9.73 -11.34 -2.02
CA LEU A 234 -8.65 -12.29 -1.72
C LEU A 234 -8.55 -12.56 -0.22
N ASP A 235 -8.65 -11.52 0.60
CA ASP A 235 -8.59 -11.66 2.05
C ASP A 235 -9.79 -12.47 2.57
N ALA A 236 -11.00 -12.09 2.23
CA ALA A 236 -12.21 -12.72 2.75
C ALA A 236 -12.40 -14.17 2.25
N THR A 237 -11.91 -14.51 1.04
CA THR A 237 -12.09 -15.84 0.45
C THR A 237 -10.85 -16.72 0.64
N LEU A 238 -9.75 -16.38 -0.04
CA LEU A 238 -8.56 -17.22 -0.07
C LEU A 238 -7.85 -17.24 1.29
N VAL A 239 -7.61 -16.06 1.87
CA VAL A 239 -6.84 -16.01 3.12
C VAL A 239 -7.66 -16.54 4.27
N ARG A 240 -8.80 -15.97 4.51
CA ARG A 240 -9.57 -16.21 5.73
C ARG A 240 -10.36 -17.50 5.74
N MET A 241 -10.95 -17.89 4.59
CA MET A 241 -11.73 -19.14 4.54
C MET A 241 -10.87 -20.37 4.24
N LEU A 242 -9.68 -20.19 3.67
CA LEU A 242 -8.82 -21.31 3.30
C LEU A 242 -7.48 -21.31 4.04
N LEU A 243 -6.66 -20.25 3.89
CA LEU A 243 -5.28 -20.25 4.37
C LEU A 243 -5.20 -20.16 5.91
N VAL A 244 -6.01 -19.32 6.54
CA VAL A 244 -6.02 -19.21 8.02
C VAL A 244 -6.42 -20.53 8.67
N PRO A 245 -7.57 -21.16 8.37
CA PRO A 245 -7.92 -22.43 8.98
C PRO A 245 -6.94 -23.55 8.61
N ALA A 246 -6.54 -23.68 7.35
CA ALA A 246 -5.59 -24.70 6.93
C ALA A 246 -4.24 -24.59 7.65
N THR A 247 -3.70 -23.39 7.79
CA THR A 247 -2.44 -23.17 8.53
C THR A 247 -2.61 -23.40 10.03
N MET A 248 -3.77 -23.07 10.62
CA MET A 248 -4.05 -23.35 12.01
C MET A 248 -4.21 -24.85 12.30
N GLU A 249 -4.82 -25.59 11.38
CA GLU A 249 -4.95 -27.04 11.48
C GLU A 249 -3.58 -27.74 11.33
N LEU A 250 -2.77 -27.31 10.34
CA LEU A 250 -1.43 -27.85 10.12
C LEU A 250 -0.48 -27.63 11.30
N LEU A 251 -0.56 -26.46 11.94
CA LEU A 251 0.29 -26.12 13.09
C LEU A 251 -0.25 -26.72 14.40
N GLY A 252 -1.54 -27.04 14.50
CA GLY A 252 -2.15 -27.59 15.70
C GLY A 252 -1.83 -26.76 16.96
N GLU A 253 -1.37 -27.41 18.02
CA GLU A 253 -1.01 -26.75 19.27
C GLU A 253 0.16 -25.76 19.16
N TRP A 254 0.99 -25.85 18.11
CA TRP A 254 2.05 -24.90 17.86
C TRP A 254 1.54 -23.48 17.60
N ASN A 255 0.29 -23.32 17.17
CA ASN A 255 -0.32 -21.99 17.04
C ASN A 255 -0.26 -21.20 18.35
N TRP A 256 -0.30 -21.84 19.48
CA TRP A 256 -0.37 -21.23 20.81
C TRP A 256 1.00 -21.15 21.50
N TRP A 257 2.07 -21.40 20.75
CA TRP A 257 3.41 -21.40 21.30
C TRP A 257 3.96 -19.99 21.52
N ALA A 258 4.57 -19.80 22.70
CA ALA A 258 5.42 -18.64 23.00
C ALA A 258 6.61 -19.07 23.87
N PRO A 259 7.77 -18.38 23.78
CA PRO A 259 8.89 -18.58 24.68
C PRO A 259 8.49 -18.35 26.15
N ALA A 260 9.09 -19.10 27.08
CA ALA A 260 8.73 -19.06 28.50
C ALA A 260 8.74 -17.64 29.13
N PRO A 261 9.72 -16.75 28.83
CA PRO A 261 9.70 -15.39 29.34
C PRO A 261 8.49 -14.57 28.88
N LEU A 262 8.11 -14.71 27.61
CA LEU A 262 6.99 -14.00 27.02
C LEU A 262 5.65 -14.54 27.52
N ARG A 263 5.55 -15.85 27.75
CA ARG A 263 4.37 -16.48 28.34
C ARG A 263 4.14 -15.97 29.78
N GLY A 264 5.21 -15.86 30.59
CA GLY A 264 5.13 -15.29 31.93
C GLY A 264 4.77 -13.81 31.94
N TRP A 265 5.20 -13.06 30.93
CA TRP A 265 4.85 -11.65 30.78
C TRP A 265 3.37 -11.50 30.33
N HIS A 266 2.93 -12.28 29.37
CA HIS A 266 1.52 -12.32 28.94
C HIS A 266 0.57 -12.68 30.09
N GLY A 267 0.94 -13.63 30.95
CA GLY A 267 0.11 -14.00 32.12
C GLY A 267 -0.16 -12.84 33.08
N ARG A 268 0.68 -11.77 33.04
CA ARG A 268 0.53 -10.57 33.89
C ARG A 268 -0.11 -9.39 33.19
N HIS A 269 0.04 -9.27 31.87
CA HIS A 269 -0.34 -8.08 31.09
C HIS A 269 -1.26 -8.39 29.90
N GLY A 270 -1.57 -9.67 29.66
CA GLY A 270 -2.47 -10.07 28.56
C GLY A 270 -3.88 -9.51 28.74
N ILE A 271 -4.52 -9.21 27.61
CA ILE A 271 -5.91 -8.78 27.58
C ILE A 271 -6.78 -10.03 27.78
N ARG A 272 -7.47 -10.09 28.93
CA ARG A 272 -8.46 -11.13 29.24
C ARG A 272 -9.82 -10.48 29.19
N GLU A 273 -10.72 -11.03 28.38
CA GLU A 273 -12.15 -10.70 28.44
C GLU A 273 -12.85 -11.46 29.57
#